data_f632d8cc4449c3108544fb1962d391ce
#
_entry.id   f632d8cc4449c3108544fb1962d391ce
#
_cell.length_a   1.000
_cell.length_b   1.000
_cell.length_c   1.000
_cell.angle_alpha   90.00
_cell.angle_beta   90.00
_cell.angle_gamma   90.00
#
_symmetry.space_group_name_H-M   'P 1'
#
loop_
_entity.id
_entity.type
_entity.pdbx_description
1 polymer ?
#
loop_
_entity_poly.entity_id
_entity_poly.type
_entity_poly.pdbx_seq_one_letter_code
_entity_poly.pdbx_strand_id
1 'polypeptide(L)'
;MHKILLMQNLVNIHNTLLEQSRKTIRRDLMDEINWDDRLIGIKGFRGVGKTTFLIDIMNEKYVNDKSCLYVNLNNFYFTKRKIISFADEFYKTGGKTLILDQIHKYPDWATELKGCYTNFPDLKIIFSASPVLRVLEENNELKEIAKIYHLEGLSFREYLNYQTNQNFKQYTLQEILTNHINIAQEIVQAVKPLAFFNDYLKDGFYPYFLDNKSYYSETLLKHINLALEIDVTYLNQIDLQYLPKLRKLLQIIASQSPFSPNVSKISAEVQTSRATIMNYLRYMKNARIINLLFSNGNEDEIKKPDMVYMHNTNLMYAIDEGNITSKILRQTFFYNQVGYKNQIKSSDKANFLVNDIYHFNVGGKYTLPFEEGYFAAADMIEVGNANIIPLWLFGFLY
;
A
#
# COMPACT_ATOMS: atom_id res chain seq x y z
N MET A 1 -16.02 -32.65 -21.94
CA MET A 1 -15.10 -33.32 -21.02
C MET A 1 -13.93 -32.41 -20.60
N HIS A 2 -13.12 -31.87 -21.51
CA HIS A 2 -11.95 -31.03 -21.16
C HIS A 2 -12.29 -29.73 -20.42
N LYS A 3 -13.38 -29.03 -20.75
CA LYS A 3 -13.85 -27.81 -20.06
C LYS A 3 -14.28 -28.07 -18.61
N ILE A 4 -14.95 -29.18 -18.34
CA ILE A 4 -15.39 -29.56 -16.99
C ILE A 4 -14.18 -29.87 -16.11
N LEU A 5 -13.16 -30.51 -16.67
CA LEU A 5 -11.92 -30.84 -15.95
C LEU A 5 -11.13 -29.58 -15.54
N LEU A 6 -11.13 -28.54 -16.39
CA LEU A 6 -10.43 -27.28 -16.12
C LEU A 6 -11.14 -26.44 -15.04
N MET A 7 -12.49 -26.38 -15.07
CA MET A 7 -13.26 -25.72 -14.01
C MET A 7 -13.04 -26.44 -12.67
N GLN A 8 -13.04 -27.78 -12.68
CA GLN A 8 -12.76 -28.58 -11.48
C GLN A 8 -11.37 -28.29 -10.89
N ASN A 9 -10.37 -28.06 -11.74
CA ASN A 9 -9.04 -27.66 -11.26
C ASN A 9 -9.05 -26.30 -10.53
N LEU A 10 -9.81 -25.32 -11.02
CA LEU A 10 -9.92 -24.02 -10.33
C LEU A 10 -10.65 -24.16 -8.99
N VAL A 11 -11.68 -25.00 -8.93
CA VAL A 11 -12.37 -25.34 -7.66
C VAL A 11 -11.41 -26.05 -6.70
N ASN A 12 -10.59 -26.97 -7.18
CA ASN A 12 -9.60 -27.65 -6.35
C ASN A 12 -8.55 -26.65 -5.77
N ILE A 13 -8.08 -25.70 -6.59
CA ILE A 13 -7.17 -24.65 -6.14
C ILE A 13 -7.84 -23.79 -5.05
N HIS A 14 -9.10 -23.37 -5.26
CA HIS A 14 -9.88 -22.63 -4.28
C HIS A 14 -9.97 -23.38 -2.95
N ASN A 15 -10.36 -24.65 -2.98
CA ASN A 15 -10.46 -25.47 -1.77
C ASN A 15 -9.11 -25.65 -1.05
N THR A 16 -8.04 -25.91 -1.81
CA THR A 16 -6.69 -26.02 -1.23
C THR A 16 -6.26 -24.73 -0.52
N LEU A 17 -6.60 -23.56 -1.06
CA LEU A 17 -6.29 -22.28 -0.44
C LEU A 17 -7.05 -22.06 0.87
N LEU A 18 -8.30 -22.52 0.95
CA LEU A 18 -9.11 -22.47 2.17
C LEU A 18 -8.60 -23.43 3.26
N GLU A 19 -8.12 -24.62 2.86
CA GLU A 19 -7.63 -25.64 3.78
C GLU A 19 -6.23 -25.31 4.36
N GLN A 20 -5.44 -24.49 3.64
CA GLN A 20 -4.12 -24.09 4.10
C GLN A 20 -4.22 -23.13 5.29
N SER A 21 -3.97 -23.66 6.51
CA SER A 21 -3.76 -22.80 7.69
C SER A 21 -2.55 -21.89 7.48
N ARG A 22 -2.78 -20.59 7.41
CA ARG A 22 -1.71 -19.59 7.28
C ARG A 22 -1.73 -18.68 8.51
N LYS A 23 -0.53 -18.27 8.94
CA LYS A 23 -0.43 -17.15 9.87
C LYS A 23 -0.76 -15.87 9.12
N THR A 24 -1.89 -15.27 9.44
CA THR A 24 -2.33 -13.99 8.84
C THR A 24 -2.52 -12.95 9.94
N ILE A 25 -2.45 -11.70 9.54
CA ILE A 25 -2.84 -10.56 10.39
C ILE A 25 -4.14 -10.04 9.80
N ARG A 26 -5.22 -10.12 10.57
CA ARG A 26 -6.50 -9.56 10.13
C ARG A 26 -6.35 -8.06 9.91
N ARG A 27 -6.69 -7.63 8.70
CA ARG A 27 -6.56 -6.23 8.27
C ARG A 27 -7.86 -5.49 8.54
N ASP A 28 -7.76 -4.31 9.13
CA ASP A 28 -8.93 -3.47 9.44
C ASP A 28 -9.71 -3.04 8.19
N LEU A 29 -9.07 -3.03 7.03
CA LEU A 29 -9.75 -2.83 5.76
C LEU A 29 -10.95 -3.78 5.55
N MET A 30 -10.95 -4.96 6.19
CA MET A 30 -12.07 -5.90 6.17
C MET A 30 -13.37 -5.28 6.72
N ASP A 31 -13.25 -4.38 7.69
CA ASP A 31 -14.36 -3.69 8.34
C ASP A 31 -14.72 -2.35 7.65
N GLU A 32 -13.80 -1.81 6.84
CA GLU A 32 -14.02 -0.56 6.07
C GLU A 32 -14.75 -0.79 4.74
N ILE A 33 -14.68 -2.02 4.20
CA ILE A 33 -15.31 -2.35 2.90
C ILE A 33 -16.83 -2.40 3.05
N ASN A 34 -17.52 -1.66 2.18
CA ASN A 34 -18.96 -1.86 2.01
C ASN A 34 -19.23 -3.14 1.20
N TRP A 35 -19.61 -4.19 1.90
CA TRP A 35 -19.83 -5.51 1.31
C TRP A 35 -21.13 -5.63 0.48
N ASP A 36 -21.95 -4.58 0.44
CA ASP A 36 -23.15 -4.54 -0.43
C ASP A 36 -22.78 -4.13 -1.87
N ASP A 37 -21.60 -3.55 -2.08
CA ASP A 37 -21.12 -3.22 -3.41
C ASP A 37 -20.88 -4.49 -4.24
N ARG A 38 -21.25 -4.46 -5.53
CA ARG A 38 -21.15 -5.62 -6.43
C ARG A 38 -19.79 -5.73 -7.14
N LEU A 39 -19.07 -4.64 -7.28
CA LEU A 39 -17.76 -4.61 -7.94
C LEU A 39 -16.74 -3.91 -7.01
N ILE A 40 -15.93 -4.71 -6.34
CA ILE A 40 -14.98 -4.27 -5.31
C ILE A 40 -13.56 -4.54 -5.78
N GLY A 41 -12.73 -3.50 -5.87
CA GLY A 41 -11.31 -3.61 -6.23
C GLY A 41 -10.40 -3.34 -5.04
N ILE A 42 -9.42 -4.22 -4.82
CA ILE A 42 -8.39 -4.09 -3.79
C ILE A 42 -7.06 -3.78 -4.46
N LYS A 43 -6.60 -2.54 -4.35
CA LYS A 43 -5.30 -2.07 -4.87
C LYS A 43 -4.25 -2.08 -3.76
N GLY A 44 -2.99 -2.22 -4.11
CA GLY A 44 -1.88 -2.10 -3.15
C GLY A 44 -0.55 -2.55 -3.74
N PHE A 45 0.56 -2.15 -3.09
CA PHE A 45 1.91 -2.51 -3.51
C PHE A 45 2.12 -4.03 -3.53
N ARG A 46 3.16 -4.48 -4.26
CA ARG A 46 3.55 -5.89 -4.25
C ARG A 46 4.01 -6.31 -2.87
N GLY A 47 3.48 -7.43 -2.39
CA GLY A 47 3.86 -7.99 -1.11
C GLY A 47 3.13 -7.45 0.12
N VAL A 48 2.21 -6.49 0.01
CA VAL A 48 1.39 -6.04 1.16
C VAL A 48 0.34 -7.07 1.62
N GLY A 49 0.22 -8.21 0.91
CA GLY A 49 -0.69 -9.28 1.28
C GLY A 49 -2.04 -9.28 0.57
N LYS A 50 -2.20 -8.70 -0.64
CA LYS A 50 -3.50 -8.68 -1.36
C LYS A 50 -4.10 -10.06 -1.57
N THR A 51 -3.31 -11.02 -2.07
CA THR A 51 -3.76 -12.41 -2.25
C THR A 51 -4.19 -13.04 -0.92
N THR A 52 -3.42 -12.82 0.14
CA THR A 52 -3.77 -13.28 1.50
C THR A 52 -5.07 -12.64 1.97
N PHE A 53 -5.22 -11.33 1.77
CA PHE A 53 -6.45 -10.62 2.11
C PHE A 53 -7.68 -11.15 1.35
N LEU A 54 -7.54 -11.50 0.06
CA LEU A 54 -8.63 -12.16 -0.69
C LEU A 54 -8.96 -13.55 -0.11
N ILE A 55 -7.98 -14.30 0.36
CA ILE A 55 -8.19 -15.58 1.04
C ILE A 55 -8.87 -15.35 2.40
N ASP A 56 -8.48 -14.33 3.15
CA ASP A 56 -9.10 -13.97 4.42
C ASP A 56 -10.57 -13.55 4.21
N ILE A 57 -10.90 -12.83 3.12
CA ILE A 57 -12.29 -12.56 2.72
C ILE A 57 -13.07 -13.87 2.51
N MET A 58 -12.49 -14.85 1.81
CA MET A 58 -13.15 -16.14 1.62
C MET A 58 -13.41 -16.84 2.96
N ASN A 59 -12.42 -16.85 3.84
CA ASN A 59 -12.51 -17.50 5.14
C ASN A 59 -13.48 -16.81 6.11
N GLU A 60 -13.63 -15.48 6.00
CA GLU A 60 -14.50 -14.72 6.91
C GLU A 60 -15.94 -14.60 6.40
N LYS A 61 -16.12 -14.37 5.08
CA LYS A 61 -17.42 -14.05 4.50
C LYS A 61 -18.09 -15.21 3.76
N TYR A 62 -17.32 -16.17 3.25
CA TYR A 62 -17.81 -17.20 2.33
C TYR A 62 -17.44 -18.63 2.73
N VAL A 63 -17.24 -18.89 4.04
CA VAL A 63 -16.98 -20.23 4.55
C VAL A 63 -18.09 -21.19 4.14
N ASN A 64 -17.72 -22.30 3.49
CA ASN A 64 -18.63 -23.31 2.97
C ASN A 64 -19.65 -22.80 1.91
N ASP A 65 -19.49 -21.60 1.39
CA ASP A 65 -20.34 -21.08 0.33
C ASP A 65 -19.86 -21.55 -1.05
N LYS A 66 -20.52 -22.58 -1.58
CA LYS A 66 -20.23 -23.14 -2.91
C LYS A 66 -20.53 -22.18 -4.06
N SER A 67 -21.22 -21.06 -3.80
CA SER A 67 -21.48 -20.01 -4.78
C SER A 67 -20.35 -18.97 -4.87
N CYS A 68 -19.29 -19.10 -4.08
CA CYS A 68 -18.07 -18.28 -4.16
C CYS A 68 -16.92 -19.06 -4.81
N LEU A 69 -16.19 -18.41 -5.73
CA LEU A 69 -15.03 -19.02 -6.38
C LEU A 69 -13.88 -18.01 -6.50
N TYR A 70 -12.70 -18.39 -6.02
CA TYR A 70 -11.45 -17.67 -6.23
C TYR A 70 -10.74 -18.19 -7.47
N VAL A 71 -10.24 -17.27 -8.31
CA VAL A 71 -9.38 -17.57 -9.45
C VAL A 71 -8.25 -16.56 -9.58
N ASN A 72 -7.06 -17.06 -9.91
CA ASN A 72 -5.90 -16.20 -10.22
C ASN A 72 -5.82 -16.03 -11.74
N LEU A 73 -5.89 -14.79 -12.22
CA LEU A 73 -5.89 -14.47 -13.66
C LEU A 73 -4.52 -14.64 -14.33
N ASN A 74 -3.46 -14.90 -13.57
CA ASN A 74 -2.17 -15.34 -14.11
C ASN A 74 -2.17 -16.84 -14.52
N ASN A 75 -3.27 -17.56 -14.32
CA ASN A 75 -3.40 -18.94 -14.74
C ASN A 75 -3.53 -19.04 -16.26
N PHE A 76 -2.81 -19.98 -16.87
CA PHE A 76 -2.87 -20.23 -18.32
C PHE A 76 -4.26 -20.51 -18.88
N TYR A 77 -5.21 -20.91 -18.04
CA TYR A 77 -6.62 -21.05 -18.39
C TYR A 77 -7.17 -19.77 -19.05
N PHE A 78 -6.78 -18.58 -18.58
CA PHE A 78 -7.24 -17.29 -19.09
C PHE A 78 -6.48 -16.78 -20.30
N THR A 79 -5.45 -17.47 -20.77
CA THR A 79 -4.76 -17.13 -22.03
C THR A 79 -5.67 -17.25 -23.26
N LYS A 80 -6.61 -18.18 -23.21
CA LYS A 80 -7.53 -18.49 -24.33
C LYS A 80 -9.00 -18.27 -23.99
N ARG A 81 -9.30 -17.79 -22.78
CA ARG A 81 -10.68 -17.67 -22.30
C ARG A 81 -10.96 -16.31 -21.73
N LYS A 82 -12.05 -15.71 -22.17
CA LYS A 82 -12.53 -14.42 -21.66
C LYS A 82 -13.10 -14.57 -20.25
N ILE A 83 -12.89 -13.55 -19.40
CA ILE A 83 -13.45 -13.47 -18.04
C ILE A 83 -14.97 -13.52 -18.11
N ILE A 84 -15.61 -12.78 -19.04
CA ILE A 84 -17.05 -12.74 -19.18
C ILE A 84 -17.63 -14.12 -19.54
N SER A 85 -16.94 -14.89 -20.40
CA SER A 85 -17.39 -16.24 -20.75
C SER A 85 -17.23 -17.23 -19.60
N PHE A 86 -16.23 -17.03 -18.76
CA PHE A 86 -16.03 -17.79 -17.53
C PHE A 86 -17.09 -17.43 -16.49
N ALA A 87 -17.36 -16.14 -16.32
CA ALA A 87 -18.39 -15.63 -15.40
C ALA A 87 -19.78 -16.12 -15.78
N ASP A 88 -20.12 -16.16 -17.09
CA ASP A 88 -21.41 -16.69 -17.61
C ASP A 88 -21.60 -18.18 -17.22
N GLU A 89 -20.56 -19.00 -17.41
CA GLU A 89 -20.60 -20.42 -17.06
C GLU A 89 -20.74 -20.61 -15.52
N PHE A 90 -19.97 -19.85 -14.74
CA PHE A 90 -20.05 -19.87 -13.29
C PHE A 90 -21.45 -19.41 -12.79
N TYR A 91 -21.98 -18.31 -13.33
CA TYR A 91 -23.28 -17.77 -12.98
C TYR A 91 -24.42 -18.76 -13.28
N LYS A 92 -24.38 -19.43 -14.45
CA LYS A 92 -25.36 -20.47 -14.85
C LYS A 92 -25.33 -21.71 -13.94
N THR A 93 -24.23 -21.97 -13.27
CA THR A 93 -24.12 -23.06 -12.28
C THR A 93 -24.50 -22.64 -10.86
N GLY A 94 -25.07 -21.45 -10.68
CA GLY A 94 -25.51 -20.92 -9.40
C GLY A 94 -24.45 -20.12 -8.64
N GLY A 95 -23.33 -19.76 -9.30
CA GLY A 95 -22.28 -18.91 -8.74
C GLY A 95 -22.76 -17.48 -8.49
N LYS A 96 -22.39 -16.91 -7.33
CA LYS A 96 -22.80 -15.56 -6.90
C LYS A 96 -21.64 -14.63 -6.63
N THR A 97 -20.45 -15.15 -6.27
CA THR A 97 -19.28 -14.32 -5.95
C THR A 97 -18.05 -14.84 -6.65
N LEU A 98 -17.43 -14.00 -7.50
CA LEU A 98 -16.13 -14.25 -8.12
C LEU A 98 -15.05 -13.41 -7.44
N ILE A 99 -13.98 -14.06 -6.98
CA ILE A 99 -12.79 -13.40 -6.46
C ILE A 99 -11.67 -13.56 -7.50
N LEU A 100 -11.31 -12.44 -8.16
CA LEU A 100 -10.37 -12.39 -9.27
C LEU A 100 -9.03 -11.81 -8.81
N ASP A 101 -8.02 -12.65 -8.62
CA ASP A 101 -6.71 -12.18 -8.20
C ASP A 101 -5.84 -11.79 -9.41
N GLN A 102 -5.04 -10.71 -9.26
CA GLN A 102 -4.11 -10.17 -10.24
C GLN A 102 -4.76 -9.73 -11.56
N ILE A 103 -5.84 -8.95 -11.51
CA ILE A 103 -6.58 -8.46 -12.68
C ILE A 103 -5.68 -7.79 -13.74
N HIS A 104 -4.60 -7.12 -13.32
CA HIS A 104 -3.64 -6.45 -14.19
C HIS A 104 -2.84 -7.39 -15.10
N LYS A 105 -2.95 -8.70 -14.90
CA LYS A 105 -2.34 -9.72 -15.79
C LYS A 105 -3.21 -10.08 -16.98
N TYR A 106 -4.47 -9.64 -16.97
CA TYR A 106 -5.41 -9.92 -18.04
C TYR A 106 -5.62 -8.66 -18.92
N PRO A 107 -5.40 -8.75 -20.25
CA PRO A 107 -5.72 -7.65 -21.15
C PRO A 107 -7.24 -7.41 -21.18
N ASP A 108 -7.65 -6.20 -21.53
CA ASP A 108 -9.07 -5.78 -21.63
C ASP A 108 -9.93 -6.02 -20.37
N TRP A 109 -9.27 -6.17 -19.21
CA TRP A 109 -9.91 -6.48 -17.93
C TRP A 109 -11.07 -5.52 -17.58
N ALA A 110 -10.96 -4.23 -17.90
CA ALA A 110 -11.97 -3.22 -17.58
C ALA A 110 -13.28 -3.46 -18.35
N THR A 111 -13.17 -3.70 -19.66
CA THR A 111 -14.30 -4.04 -20.53
C THR A 111 -14.96 -5.34 -20.10
N GLU A 112 -14.16 -6.35 -19.74
CA GLU A 112 -14.67 -7.63 -19.27
C GLU A 112 -15.40 -7.52 -17.92
N LEU A 113 -14.86 -6.73 -16.96
CA LEU A 113 -15.53 -6.48 -15.68
C LEU A 113 -16.84 -5.72 -15.84
N LYS A 114 -16.86 -4.70 -16.71
CA LYS A 114 -18.09 -3.99 -17.04
C LYS A 114 -19.11 -4.93 -17.66
N GLY A 115 -18.70 -5.76 -18.62
CA GLY A 115 -19.56 -6.77 -19.23
C GLY A 115 -20.15 -7.73 -18.22
N CYS A 116 -19.35 -8.22 -17.27
CA CYS A 116 -19.85 -9.06 -16.17
C CYS A 116 -20.85 -8.33 -15.29
N TYR A 117 -20.55 -7.08 -14.90
CA TYR A 117 -21.44 -6.27 -14.06
C TYR A 117 -22.82 -6.03 -14.72
N THR A 118 -22.82 -5.79 -16.03
CA THR A 118 -24.05 -5.50 -16.79
C THR A 118 -24.88 -6.76 -17.07
N ASN A 119 -24.21 -7.88 -17.45
CA ASN A 119 -24.90 -9.09 -17.91
C ASN A 119 -25.34 -10.01 -16.77
N PHE A 120 -24.71 -9.89 -15.58
CA PHE A 120 -24.97 -10.78 -14.45
C PHE A 120 -25.34 -9.95 -13.21
N PRO A 121 -26.63 -9.51 -13.08
CA PRO A 121 -27.06 -8.55 -12.06
C PRO A 121 -26.87 -9.03 -10.60
N ASP A 122 -26.89 -10.34 -10.36
CA ASP A 122 -26.71 -10.93 -9.02
C ASP A 122 -25.26 -11.37 -8.75
N LEU A 123 -24.35 -11.19 -9.73
CA LEU A 123 -22.94 -11.57 -9.56
C LEU A 123 -22.16 -10.45 -8.87
N LYS A 124 -21.54 -10.79 -7.75
CA LYS A 124 -20.54 -9.95 -7.07
C LYS A 124 -19.14 -10.31 -7.57
N ILE A 125 -18.31 -9.30 -7.81
CA ILE A 125 -16.91 -9.48 -8.22
C ILE A 125 -16.02 -8.70 -7.26
N ILE A 126 -15.06 -9.41 -6.66
CA ILE A 126 -13.99 -8.83 -5.83
C ILE A 126 -12.68 -9.07 -6.57
N PHE A 127 -11.87 -8.06 -6.82
CA PHE A 127 -10.63 -8.24 -7.57
C PHE A 127 -9.43 -7.55 -6.93
N SER A 128 -8.24 -8.13 -7.11
CA SER A 128 -6.99 -7.47 -6.74
C SER A 128 -6.30 -6.82 -7.93
N ALA A 129 -5.69 -5.66 -7.69
CA ALA A 129 -5.00 -4.89 -8.72
C ALA A 129 -3.64 -4.36 -8.25
N SER A 130 -2.75 -4.08 -9.22
CA SER A 130 -1.52 -3.31 -9.00
C SER A 130 -1.86 -1.87 -8.59
N PRO A 131 -1.02 -1.19 -7.77
CA PRO A 131 -1.25 0.21 -7.39
C PRO A 131 -1.22 1.16 -8.58
N VAL A 132 -0.48 0.83 -9.62
CA VAL A 132 -0.33 1.66 -10.84
C VAL A 132 -1.59 1.64 -11.70
N LEU A 133 -2.42 0.61 -11.58
CA LEU A 133 -3.63 0.49 -12.39
C LEU A 133 -4.62 1.62 -12.05
N ARG A 134 -4.82 2.53 -12.99
CA ARG A 134 -5.77 3.64 -12.86
C ARG A 134 -7.17 3.16 -13.21
N VAL A 135 -7.73 2.36 -12.29
CA VAL A 135 -9.02 1.68 -12.52
C VAL A 135 -10.15 2.66 -12.81
N LEU A 136 -10.21 3.77 -12.07
CA LEU A 136 -11.29 4.73 -12.17
C LEU A 136 -10.95 5.93 -13.08
N GLU A 137 -9.66 6.28 -13.19
CA GLU A 137 -9.20 7.47 -13.92
C GLU A 137 -9.17 7.24 -15.44
N GLU A 138 -8.74 6.04 -15.86
CA GLU A 138 -8.61 5.68 -17.28
C GLU A 138 -9.85 4.99 -17.85
N ASN A 139 -10.75 4.50 -16.99
CA ASN A 139 -11.96 3.78 -17.37
C ASN A 139 -13.20 4.46 -16.78
N ASN A 140 -13.69 5.51 -17.43
CA ASN A 140 -14.91 6.23 -17.01
C ASN A 140 -16.10 5.28 -16.77
N GLU A 141 -16.16 4.19 -17.51
CA GLU A 141 -17.23 3.20 -17.41
C GLU A 141 -17.24 2.40 -16.09
N LEU A 142 -16.08 2.26 -15.43
CA LEU A 142 -15.98 1.60 -14.12
C LEU A 142 -16.14 2.58 -12.95
N LYS A 143 -16.01 3.89 -13.19
CA LYS A 143 -16.00 4.91 -12.16
C LYS A 143 -17.28 4.93 -11.30
N GLU A 144 -18.41 4.67 -11.93
CA GLU A 144 -19.73 4.69 -11.26
C GLU A 144 -20.11 3.35 -10.61
N ILE A 145 -19.50 2.24 -11.07
CA ILE A 145 -19.92 0.90 -10.67
C ILE A 145 -18.90 0.19 -9.77
N ALA A 146 -17.62 0.57 -9.80
CA ALA A 146 -16.57 -0.05 -9.00
C ALA A 146 -16.22 0.79 -7.77
N LYS A 147 -16.05 0.13 -6.63
CA LYS A 147 -15.48 0.71 -5.41
C LYS A 147 -14.07 0.19 -5.21
N ILE A 148 -13.12 1.12 -5.14
CA ILE A 148 -11.70 0.79 -5.04
C ILE A 148 -11.19 1.11 -3.64
N TYR A 149 -10.65 0.10 -2.98
CA TYR A 149 -10.03 0.19 -1.67
C TYR A 149 -8.51 -0.02 -1.80
N HIS A 150 -7.76 0.63 -0.93
CA HIS A 150 -6.30 0.54 -0.90
C HIS A 150 -5.84 -0.30 0.30
N LEU A 151 -5.20 -1.43 0.02
CA LEU A 151 -4.51 -2.23 1.02
C LEU A 151 -3.05 -1.75 1.10
N GLU A 152 -2.71 -1.05 2.17
CA GLU A 152 -1.34 -0.64 2.48
C GLU A 152 -0.55 -1.78 3.15
N GLY A 153 0.72 -1.56 3.43
CA GLY A 153 1.46 -2.42 4.35
C GLY A 153 0.85 -2.38 5.76
N LEU A 154 1.40 -3.16 6.66
CA LEU A 154 0.93 -3.14 8.06
C LEU A 154 1.21 -1.78 8.69
N SER A 155 0.24 -1.24 9.40
CA SER A 155 0.49 -0.12 10.32
C SER A 155 1.34 -0.59 11.50
N PHE A 156 1.94 0.36 12.24
CA PHE A 156 2.63 -0.02 13.48
C PHE A 156 1.67 -0.64 14.49
N ARG A 157 0.41 -0.19 14.53
CA ARG A 157 -0.65 -0.76 15.37
C ARG A 157 -0.94 -2.23 15.02
N GLU A 158 -1.15 -2.55 13.72
CA GLU A 158 -1.41 -3.94 13.28
C GLU A 158 -0.21 -4.85 13.60
N TYR A 159 1.02 -4.36 13.37
CA TYR A 159 2.24 -5.05 13.73
C TYR A 159 2.33 -5.28 15.26
N LEU A 160 2.10 -4.24 16.06
CA LEU A 160 2.15 -4.31 17.52
C LEU A 160 1.08 -5.26 18.08
N ASN A 161 -0.15 -5.19 17.57
CA ASN A 161 -1.23 -6.10 17.93
C ASN A 161 -0.84 -7.56 17.72
N TYR A 162 -0.23 -7.86 16.56
CA TYR A 162 0.24 -9.21 16.27
C TYR A 162 1.38 -9.65 17.20
N GLN A 163 2.39 -8.80 17.41
CA GLN A 163 3.57 -9.14 18.21
C GLN A 163 3.23 -9.34 19.69
N THR A 164 2.22 -8.62 20.20
CA THR A 164 1.87 -8.60 21.61
C THR A 164 0.56 -9.33 21.94
N ASN A 165 -0.10 -9.88 20.92
CA ASN A 165 -1.43 -10.49 21.05
C ASN A 165 -2.46 -9.54 21.68
N GLN A 166 -2.35 -8.23 21.37
CA GLN A 166 -3.29 -7.20 21.77
C GLN A 166 -4.28 -6.90 20.65
N ASN A 167 -5.28 -6.09 20.94
CA ASN A 167 -6.26 -5.62 19.96
C ASN A 167 -6.50 -4.12 20.12
N PHE A 168 -5.44 -3.31 19.99
CA PHE A 168 -5.56 -1.86 20.04
C PHE A 168 -6.36 -1.38 18.83
N LYS A 169 -7.30 -0.46 19.08
CA LYS A 169 -8.11 0.14 18.03
C LYS A 169 -7.32 1.18 17.22
N GLN A 170 -7.85 1.48 16.04
CA GLN A 170 -7.45 2.61 15.23
C GLN A 170 -7.94 3.92 15.84
N TYR A 171 -7.20 5.02 15.60
CA TYR A 171 -7.58 6.37 15.97
C TYR A 171 -7.55 7.31 14.76
N THR A 172 -8.44 8.28 14.72
CA THR A 172 -8.36 9.38 13.75
C THR A 172 -7.24 10.34 14.10
N LEU A 173 -6.76 11.12 13.12
CA LEU A 173 -5.78 12.18 13.41
C LEU A 173 -6.30 13.15 14.48
N GLN A 174 -7.57 13.54 14.40
CA GLN A 174 -8.19 14.44 15.37
C GLN A 174 -8.18 13.87 16.80
N GLU A 175 -8.48 12.59 16.99
CA GLU A 175 -8.40 11.94 18.31
C GLU A 175 -6.96 11.95 18.85
N ILE A 176 -5.97 11.68 17.99
CA ILE A 176 -4.56 11.74 18.39
C ILE A 176 -4.19 13.17 18.80
N LEU A 177 -4.54 14.19 18.00
CA LEU A 177 -4.19 15.58 18.31
C LEU A 177 -4.79 16.08 19.62
N THR A 178 -6.00 15.66 19.93
CA THR A 178 -6.75 16.14 21.13
C THR A 178 -6.53 15.30 22.38
N ASN A 179 -6.18 14.01 22.25
CA ASN A 179 -6.18 13.07 23.38
C ASN A 179 -4.96 12.13 23.44
N HIS A 180 -3.87 12.47 22.72
CA HIS A 180 -2.68 11.59 22.61
C HIS A 180 -2.08 11.18 23.96
N ILE A 181 -2.18 12.03 24.99
CA ILE A 181 -1.63 11.72 26.33
C ILE A 181 -2.34 10.51 26.93
N ASN A 182 -3.68 10.53 26.97
CA ASN A 182 -4.46 9.42 27.54
C ASN A 182 -4.34 8.16 26.67
N ILE A 183 -4.40 8.32 25.34
CA ILE A 183 -4.24 7.20 24.41
C ILE A 183 -2.87 6.53 24.59
N ALA A 184 -1.80 7.33 24.64
CA ALA A 184 -0.45 6.80 24.83
C ALA A 184 -0.30 6.12 26.20
N GLN A 185 -0.86 6.70 27.28
CA GLN A 185 -0.83 6.12 28.62
C GLN A 185 -1.53 4.75 28.65
N GLU A 186 -2.71 4.62 28.04
CA GLU A 186 -3.46 3.37 27.93
C GLU A 186 -2.62 2.29 27.23
N ILE A 187 -2.02 2.62 26.09
CA ILE A 187 -1.21 1.67 25.31
C ILE A 187 0.05 1.28 26.09
N VAL A 188 0.76 2.25 26.68
CA VAL A 188 2.02 2.02 27.42
C VAL A 188 1.79 1.19 28.70
N GLN A 189 0.61 1.26 29.33
CA GLN A 189 0.25 0.40 30.45
C GLN A 189 0.13 -1.08 30.04
N ALA A 190 -0.30 -1.34 28.81
CA ALA A 190 -0.47 -2.72 28.30
C ALA A 190 0.82 -3.27 27.67
N VAL A 191 1.58 -2.44 26.94
CA VAL A 191 2.80 -2.85 26.23
C VAL A 191 3.82 -1.71 26.23
N LYS A 192 5.07 -2.00 25.84
CA LYS A 192 6.12 -1.00 25.62
C LYS A 192 6.32 -0.76 24.12
N PRO A 193 5.63 0.22 23.49
CA PRO A 193 5.66 0.39 22.03
C PRO A 193 7.08 0.59 21.47
N LEU A 194 7.93 1.34 22.19
CA LEU A 194 9.30 1.63 21.77
C LEU A 194 10.19 0.37 21.65
N ALA A 195 9.87 -0.70 22.38
CA ALA A 195 10.60 -1.98 22.26
C ALA A 195 10.39 -2.66 20.90
N PHE A 196 9.27 -2.39 20.23
CA PHE A 196 8.89 -2.96 18.94
C PHE A 196 9.07 -2.00 17.76
N PHE A 197 9.20 -0.71 18.04
CA PHE A 197 9.15 0.33 17.02
C PHE A 197 10.33 0.24 16.03
N ASN A 198 11.54 0.02 16.53
CA ASN A 198 12.72 -0.12 15.66
C ASN A 198 12.63 -1.36 14.74
N ASP A 199 12.14 -2.48 15.26
CA ASP A 199 11.91 -3.69 14.46
C ASP A 199 10.88 -3.43 13.38
N TYR A 200 9.78 -2.74 13.71
CA TYR A 200 8.79 -2.34 12.71
C TYR A 200 9.38 -1.43 11.63
N LEU A 201 10.15 -0.42 12.00
CA LEU A 201 10.80 0.48 11.04
C LEU A 201 11.73 -0.27 10.08
N LYS A 202 12.34 -1.37 10.53
CA LYS A 202 13.24 -2.19 9.72
C LYS A 202 12.51 -3.23 8.86
N ASP A 203 11.60 -4.01 9.44
CA ASP A 203 11.02 -5.19 8.81
C ASP A 203 9.55 -5.48 9.17
N GLY A 204 8.79 -4.49 9.66
CA GLY A 204 7.41 -4.68 10.12
C GLY A 204 6.31 -4.23 9.15
N PHE A 205 6.64 -3.48 8.08
CA PHE A 205 5.63 -2.94 7.17
C PHE A 205 5.04 -3.99 6.19
N TYR A 206 5.85 -4.94 5.73
CA TYR A 206 5.38 -6.05 4.88
C TYR A 206 5.23 -7.33 5.70
N PRO A 207 4.22 -8.18 5.45
CA PRO A 207 3.95 -9.37 6.25
C PRO A 207 4.95 -10.53 6.07
N TYR A 208 6.09 -10.32 5.38
CA TYR A 208 7.08 -11.37 5.12
C TYR A 208 7.73 -11.96 6.37
N PHE A 209 7.77 -11.19 7.47
CA PHE A 209 8.28 -11.69 8.75
C PHE A 209 7.45 -12.84 9.32
N LEU A 210 6.18 -12.99 8.87
CA LEU A 210 5.31 -14.11 9.24
C LEU A 210 5.81 -15.43 8.66
N ASP A 211 6.40 -15.40 7.49
CA ASP A 211 6.94 -16.57 6.82
C ASP A 211 8.37 -16.86 7.29
N ASN A 212 9.27 -15.92 7.10
CA ASN A 212 10.67 -16.04 7.55
C ASN A 212 11.35 -14.67 7.63
N LYS A 213 11.59 -14.19 8.86
CA LYS A 213 12.24 -12.91 9.11
C LYS A 213 13.66 -12.82 8.51
N SER A 214 14.40 -13.93 8.44
CA SER A 214 15.78 -13.94 7.92
C SER A 214 15.85 -13.63 6.41
N TYR A 215 14.80 -13.93 5.65
CA TYR A 215 14.73 -13.64 4.20
C TYR A 215 13.91 -12.38 3.88
N TYR A 216 13.56 -11.58 4.87
CA TYR A 216 12.71 -10.41 4.69
C TYR A 216 13.26 -9.44 3.65
N SER A 217 14.49 -8.99 3.83
CA SER A 217 15.15 -8.00 2.95
C SER A 217 15.30 -8.53 1.52
N GLU A 218 15.69 -9.79 1.37
CA GLU A 218 15.85 -10.44 0.04
C GLU A 218 14.49 -10.55 -0.67
N THR A 219 13.44 -10.95 0.06
CA THR A 219 12.08 -11.04 -0.47
C THR A 219 11.58 -9.65 -0.90
N LEU A 220 11.85 -8.62 -0.09
CA LEU A 220 11.45 -7.25 -0.41
C LEU A 220 12.21 -6.73 -1.64
N LEU A 221 13.51 -6.95 -1.75
CA LEU A 221 14.31 -6.60 -2.94
C LEU A 221 13.77 -7.27 -4.22
N LYS A 222 13.37 -8.53 -4.14
CA LYS A 222 12.71 -9.24 -5.26
C LYS A 222 11.43 -8.52 -5.68
N HIS A 223 10.60 -8.11 -4.73
CA HIS A 223 9.34 -7.41 -5.04
C HIS A 223 9.59 -5.98 -5.55
N ILE A 224 10.62 -5.28 -5.08
CA ILE A 224 11.04 -3.98 -5.63
C ILE A 224 11.44 -4.14 -7.11
N ASN A 225 12.28 -5.13 -7.44
CA ASN A 225 12.67 -5.40 -8.82
C ASN A 225 11.47 -5.72 -9.70
N LEU A 226 10.55 -6.59 -9.24
CA LEU A 226 9.32 -6.89 -9.96
C LEU A 226 8.41 -5.65 -10.12
N ALA A 227 8.37 -4.74 -9.14
CA ALA A 227 7.63 -3.49 -9.26
C ALA A 227 8.26 -2.56 -10.31
N LEU A 228 9.60 -2.47 -10.37
CA LEU A 228 10.29 -1.71 -11.42
C LEU A 228 10.03 -2.30 -12.82
N GLU A 229 10.11 -3.62 -12.97
CA GLU A 229 9.96 -4.32 -14.25
C GLU A 229 8.52 -4.31 -14.76
N ILE A 230 7.55 -4.52 -13.89
CA ILE A 230 6.14 -4.68 -14.28
C ILE A 230 5.36 -3.39 -14.04
N ASP A 231 5.35 -2.88 -12.80
CA ASP A 231 4.47 -1.77 -12.46
C ASP A 231 5.00 -0.44 -13.01
N VAL A 232 6.33 -0.23 -13.02
CA VAL A 232 6.94 0.99 -13.57
C VAL A 232 7.19 0.86 -15.07
N THR A 233 7.78 -0.24 -15.54
CA THR A 233 8.24 -0.35 -16.94
C THR A 233 7.12 -0.86 -17.84
N TYR A 234 6.63 -2.08 -17.63
CA TYR A 234 5.69 -2.72 -18.54
C TYR A 234 4.34 -1.96 -18.60
N LEU A 235 3.74 -1.60 -17.45
CA LEU A 235 2.43 -0.94 -17.42
C LEU A 235 2.47 0.51 -17.94
N ASN A 236 3.63 1.16 -17.98
CA ASN A 236 3.80 2.49 -18.59
C ASN A 236 4.42 2.41 -20.00
N GLN A 237 4.51 1.23 -20.61
CA GLN A 237 5.05 0.99 -21.95
C GLN A 237 6.49 1.52 -22.14
N ILE A 238 7.31 1.44 -21.09
CA ILE A 238 8.72 1.79 -21.14
C ILE A 238 9.52 0.57 -21.61
N ASP A 239 10.44 0.77 -22.54
CA ASP A 239 11.32 -0.30 -23.00
C ASP A 239 12.23 -0.80 -21.85
N LEU A 240 12.35 -2.13 -21.71
CA LEU A 240 13.16 -2.78 -20.68
C LEU A 240 14.64 -2.39 -20.70
N GLN A 241 15.17 -1.92 -21.84
CA GLN A 241 16.54 -1.38 -21.91
C GLN A 241 16.78 -0.20 -20.93
N TYR A 242 15.74 0.49 -20.48
CA TYR A 242 15.83 1.59 -19.52
C TYR A 242 15.76 1.15 -18.05
N LEU A 243 15.49 -0.12 -17.77
CA LEU A 243 15.44 -0.67 -16.40
C LEU A 243 16.71 -0.40 -15.57
N PRO A 244 17.95 -0.51 -16.12
CA PRO A 244 19.16 -0.13 -15.39
C PRO A 244 19.17 1.34 -14.95
N LYS A 245 18.61 2.25 -15.76
CA LYS A 245 18.49 3.68 -15.40
C LYS A 245 17.50 3.90 -14.27
N LEU A 246 16.38 3.18 -14.27
CA LEU A 246 15.40 3.20 -13.19
C LEU A 246 16.00 2.68 -11.88
N ARG A 247 16.75 1.58 -11.92
CA ARG A 247 17.45 1.03 -10.75
C ARG A 247 18.47 2.03 -10.19
N LYS A 248 19.26 2.65 -11.07
CA LYS A 248 20.23 3.69 -10.67
C LYS A 248 19.54 4.90 -10.04
N LEU A 249 18.43 5.37 -10.62
CA LEU A 249 17.64 6.45 -10.04
C LEU A 249 17.11 6.07 -8.65
N LEU A 250 16.57 4.87 -8.50
CA LEU A 250 16.06 4.40 -7.21
C LEU A 250 17.17 4.31 -6.15
N GLN A 251 18.37 3.85 -6.53
CA GLN A 251 19.52 3.82 -5.62
C GLN A 251 19.93 5.23 -5.17
N ILE A 252 19.98 6.22 -6.11
CA ILE A 252 20.23 7.63 -5.77
C ILE A 252 19.18 8.15 -4.79
N ILE A 253 17.91 7.83 -5.03
CA ILE A 253 16.82 8.24 -4.13
C ILE A 253 16.98 7.60 -2.76
N ALA A 254 17.23 6.30 -2.67
CA ALA A 254 17.36 5.58 -1.40
C ALA A 254 18.52 6.13 -0.55
N SER A 255 19.66 6.44 -1.18
CA SER A 255 20.86 6.94 -0.49
C SER A 255 20.77 8.40 -0.03
N GLN A 256 19.86 9.20 -0.60
CA GLN A 256 19.72 10.64 -0.29
C GLN A 256 18.40 11.02 0.40
N SER A 257 17.38 10.16 0.31
CA SER A 257 16.03 10.43 0.83
C SER A 257 16.02 10.65 2.36
N PRO A 258 15.28 11.65 2.88
CA PRO A 258 14.52 12.65 2.15
C PRO A 258 15.40 13.81 1.66
N PHE A 259 15.18 14.26 0.44
CA PHE A 259 15.97 15.35 -0.16
C PHE A 259 15.17 16.16 -1.19
N SER A 260 15.59 17.41 -1.41
CA SER A 260 15.08 18.23 -2.52
C SER A 260 15.82 17.86 -3.82
N PRO A 261 15.14 17.32 -4.84
CA PRO A 261 15.83 16.77 -6.00
C PRO A 261 16.44 17.84 -6.89
N ASN A 262 17.74 17.76 -7.15
CA ASN A 262 18.37 18.49 -8.25
C ASN A 262 18.20 17.68 -9.54
N VAL A 263 17.09 17.92 -10.24
CA VAL A 263 16.72 17.15 -11.45
C VAL A 263 17.80 17.20 -12.53
N SER A 264 18.55 18.32 -12.65
CA SER A 264 19.64 18.47 -13.62
C SER A 264 20.83 17.57 -13.28
N LYS A 265 21.24 17.54 -12.00
CA LYS A 265 22.33 16.68 -11.53
C LYS A 265 21.94 15.20 -11.70
N ILE A 266 20.72 14.84 -11.28
CA ILE A 266 20.20 13.46 -11.39
C ILE A 266 20.13 13.04 -12.86
N SER A 267 19.66 13.93 -13.77
CA SER A 267 19.55 13.62 -15.21
C SER A 267 20.92 13.36 -15.85
N ALA A 268 21.93 14.11 -15.46
CA ALA A 268 23.31 13.88 -15.93
C ALA A 268 23.86 12.56 -15.39
N GLU A 269 23.66 12.26 -14.10
CA GLU A 269 24.15 11.04 -13.45
C GLU A 269 23.48 9.78 -14.02
N VAL A 270 22.15 9.81 -14.26
CA VAL A 270 21.37 8.70 -14.85
C VAL A 270 21.50 8.65 -16.37
N GLN A 271 22.15 9.65 -16.99
CA GLN A 271 22.31 9.79 -18.44
C GLN A 271 20.96 9.76 -19.20
N THR A 272 20.06 10.66 -18.79
CA THR A 272 18.75 10.81 -19.44
C THR A 272 18.26 12.25 -19.38
N SER A 273 17.11 12.58 -20.00
CA SER A 273 16.55 13.93 -19.98
C SER A 273 15.91 14.27 -18.63
N ARG A 274 15.83 15.57 -18.30
CA ARG A 274 15.09 16.06 -17.11
C ARG A 274 13.63 15.61 -17.13
N ALA A 275 12.99 15.70 -18.30
CA ALA A 275 11.59 15.26 -18.47
C ALA A 275 11.43 13.76 -18.16
N THR A 276 12.39 12.93 -18.60
CA THR A 276 12.40 11.50 -18.31
C THR A 276 12.55 11.24 -16.81
N ILE A 277 13.42 11.96 -16.10
CA ILE A 277 13.55 11.83 -14.63
C ILE A 277 12.23 12.17 -13.95
N MET A 278 11.57 13.27 -14.36
CA MET A 278 10.26 13.64 -13.77
C MET A 278 9.20 12.57 -14.01
N ASN A 279 9.14 11.97 -15.19
CA ASN A 279 8.26 10.87 -15.48
C ASN A 279 8.58 9.63 -14.61
N TYR A 280 9.87 9.27 -14.47
CA TYR A 280 10.29 8.15 -13.65
C TYR A 280 9.93 8.35 -12.17
N LEU A 281 10.10 9.55 -11.63
CA LEU A 281 9.68 9.87 -10.25
C LEU A 281 8.17 9.65 -10.10
N ARG A 282 7.36 10.14 -11.06
CA ARG A 282 5.91 9.96 -11.02
C ARG A 282 5.50 8.48 -11.12
N TYR A 283 6.13 7.71 -11.99
CA TYR A 283 5.85 6.29 -12.12
C TYR A 283 6.22 5.50 -10.86
N MET A 284 7.37 5.81 -10.25
CA MET A 284 7.77 5.22 -8.97
C MET A 284 6.83 5.60 -7.83
N LYS A 285 6.30 6.85 -7.80
CA LYS A 285 5.26 7.26 -6.85
C LYS A 285 3.99 6.45 -7.05
N ASN A 286 3.50 6.34 -8.28
CA ASN A 286 2.30 5.56 -8.60
C ASN A 286 2.47 4.08 -8.23
N ALA A 287 3.68 3.55 -8.37
CA ALA A 287 4.03 2.20 -7.95
C ALA A 287 4.22 2.05 -6.43
N ARG A 288 4.05 3.11 -5.63
CA ARG A 288 4.24 3.09 -4.17
C ARG A 288 5.67 2.70 -3.74
N ILE A 289 6.67 3.08 -4.55
CA ILE A 289 8.11 2.91 -4.22
C ILE A 289 8.63 4.14 -3.51
N ILE A 290 8.19 5.33 -3.94
CA ILE A 290 8.55 6.63 -3.36
C ILE A 290 7.31 7.47 -3.07
N ASN A 291 7.49 8.52 -2.27
CA ASN A 291 6.53 9.59 -2.06
C ASN A 291 7.13 10.91 -2.55
N LEU A 292 6.31 11.76 -3.15
CA LEU A 292 6.68 13.10 -3.62
C LEU A 292 5.90 14.13 -2.83
N LEU A 293 6.60 15.09 -2.22
CA LEU A 293 6.01 16.17 -1.43
C LEU A 293 6.00 17.46 -2.25
N PHE A 294 4.87 18.15 -2.25
CA PHE A 294 4.65 19.41 -2.96
C PHE A 294 4.04 20.46 -2.03
N SER A 295 4.34 21.74 -2.24
CA SER A 295 3.76 22.85 -1.48
C SER A 295 2.30 23.13 -1.88
N ASN A 296 1.96 23.00 -3.16
CA ASN A 296 0.65 23.40 -3.68
C ASN A 296 -0.40 22.28 -3.71
N GLY A 297 -0.05 21.06 -3.31
CA GLY A 297 -0.98 19.91 -3.29
C GLY A 297 -1.49 19.43 -4.65
N ASN A 298 -1.12 20.08 -5.76
CA ASN A 298 -1.47 19.65 -7.11
C ASN A 298 -0.50 18.57 -7.59
N GLU A 299 -0.91 17.32 -7.33
CA GLU A 299 -0.14 16.14 -7.72
C GLU A 299 -0.11 15.89 -9.24
N ASP A 300 -1.05 16.48 -10.01
CA ASP A 300 -1.23 16.24 -11.44
C ASP A 300 -0.34 17.13 -12.32
N GLU A 301 0.26 18.17 -11.78
CA GLU A 301 1.16 19.01 -12.56
C GLU A 301 2.55 18.37 -12.67
N ILE A 302 3.18 18.50 -13.86
CA ILE A 302 4.57 18.07 -14.14
C ILE A 302 5.54 19.04 -13.43
N LYS A 303 5.29 19.33 -12.17
CA LYS A 303 6.16 20.20 -11.35
C LYS A 303 7.20 19.35 -10.63
N LYS A 304 8.35 19.97 -10.43
CA LYS A 304 9.41 19.43 -9.60
C LYS A 304 8.88 19.31 -8.15
N PRO A 305 8.98 18.14 -7.50
CA PRO A 305 8.63 18.01 -6.08
C PRO A 305 9.61 18.79 -5.21
N ASP A 306 9.10 19.34 -4.10
CA ASP A 306 9.93 20.00 -3.10
C ASP A 306 10.85 19.01 -2.41
N MET A 307 10.30 17.81 -2.07
CA MET A 307 11.04 16.72 -1.44
C MET A 307 10.65 15.37 -2.03
N VAL A 308 11.62 14.45 -2.03
CA VAL A 308 11.44 13.04 -2.39
C VAL A 308 11.72 12.18 -1.17
N TYR A 309 10.83 11.26 -0.87
CA TYR A 309 10.93 10.27 0.21
C TYR A 309 10.86 8.86 -0.36
N MET A 310 11.52 7.89 0.27
CA MET A 310 11.10 6.50 0.07
C MET A 310 9.68 6.31 0.59
N HIS A 311 8.92 5.37 0.02
CA HIS A 311 7.51 5.17 0.42
C HIS A 311 7.39 4.75 1.90
N ASN A 312 8.27 3.88 2.36
CA ASN A 312 8.36 3.45 3.75
C ASN A 312 9.80 3.13 4.15
N THR A 313 10.03 2.95 5.43
CA THR A 313 11.37 2.74 5.99
C THR A 313 11.95 1.37 5.62
N ASN A 314 11.12 0.34 5.45
CA ASN A 314 11.58 -1.00 5.09
C ASN A 314 12.21 -1.04 3.70
N LEU A 315 11.70 -0.24 2.74
CA LEU A 315 12.32 -0.08 1.42
C LEU A 315 13.72 0.54 1.52
N MET A 316 13.92 1.46 2.47
CA MET A 316 15.24 2.06 2.70
C MET A 316 16.23 1.00 3.19
N TYR A 317 15.85 0.23 4.20
CA TYR A 317 16.71 -0.84 4.73
C TYR A 317 17.04 -1.90 3.68
N ALA A 318 16.09 -2.23 2.81
CA ALA A 318 16.33 -3.22 1.77
C ALA A 318 17.28 -2.74 0.66
N ILE A 319 17.31 -1.43 0.35
CA ILE A 319 18.08 -0.90 -0.78
C ILE A 319 19.44 -0.36 -0.32
N ASP A 320 19.52 0.36 0.78
CA ASP A 320 20.73 1.05 1.24
C ASP A 320 20.76 1.22 2.77
N GLU A 321 21.01 0.16 3.51
CA GLU A 321 21.06 0.18 4.98
C GLU A 321 22.17 1.09 5.53
N GLY A 322 23.25 1.31 4.78
CA GLY A 322 24.45 2.04 5.26
C GLY A 322 24.28 3.55 5.44
N ASN A 323 23.29 4.15 4.80
CA ASN A 323 23.06 5.61 4.81
C ASN A 323 21.86 6.06 5.67
N ILE A 324 21.27 5.16 6.44
CA ILE A 324 20.06 5.44 7.21
C ILE A 324 20.41 6.17 8.51
N THR A 325 19.78 7.34 8.73
CA THR A 325 19.85 8.09 9.99
C THR A 325 18.48 8.12 10.69
N SER A 326 18.48 8.33 11.99
CA SER A 326 17.24 8.45 12.75
C SER A 326 16.30 9.55 12.22
N LYS A 327 16.84 10.68 11.75
CA LYS A 327 16.06 11.77 11.17
C LYS A 327 15.29 11.29 9.91
N ILE A 328 15.97 10.56 9.06
CA ILE A 328 15.44 10.02 7.81
C ILE A 328 14.28 9.05 8.10
N LEU A 329 14.50 8.11 9.03
CA LEU A 329 13.49 7.12 9.42
C LEU A 329 12.22 7.78 9.96
N ARG A 330 12.38 8.77 10.85
CA ARG A 330 11.25 9.47 11.49
C ARG A 330 10.33 10.15 10.48
N GLN A 331 10.92 10.93 9.56
CA GLN A 331 10.16 11.66 8.56
C GLN A 331 9.51 10.72 7.54
N THR A 332 10.21 9.66 7.12
CA THR A 332 9.66 8.66 6.20
C THR A 332 8.50 7.89 6.84
N PHE A 333 8.65 7.48 8.12
CA PHE A 333 7.58 6.84 8.87
C PHE A 333 6.36 7.74 9.02
N PHE A 334 6.57 8.99 9.46
CA PHE A 334 5.48 9.96 9.62
C PHE A 334 4.72 10.17 8.32
N TYR A 335 5.45 10.44 7.21
CA TYR A 335 4.83 10.62 5.91
C TYR A 335 4.01 9.40 5.47
N ASN A 336 4.57 8.20 5.63
CA ASN A 336 3.90 6.96 5.25
C ASN A 336 2.60 6.75 6.05
N GLN A 337 2.65 6.86 7.38
CA GLN A 337 1.50 6.54 8.23
C GLN A 337 0.40 7.62 8.18
N VAL A 338 0.79 8.89 8.22
CA VAL A 338 -0.17 10.01 8.17
C VAL A 338 -0.75 10.18 6.78
N GLY A 339 0.07 10.04 5.72
CA GLY A 339 -0.32 10.25 4.32
C GLY A 339 -1.31 9.22 3.77
N TYR A 340 -1.58 8.13 4.49
CA TYR A 340 -2.56 7.13 4.05
C TYR A 340 -4.00 7.70 4.02
N LYS A 341 -4.40 8.41 5.06
CA LYS A 341 -5.75 8.98 5.20
C LYS A 341 -5.79 10.51 5.21
N ASN A 342 -4.64 11.18 5.15
CA ASN A 342 -4.56 12.64 5.25
C ASN A 342 -3.75 13.21 4.08
N GLN A 343 -4.10 14.43 3.68
CA GLN A 343 -3.31 15.17 2.71
C GLN A 343 -2.04 15.71 3.40
N ILE A 344 -0.88 15.50 2.78
CA ILE A 344 0.40 16.03 3.27
C ILE A 344 1.02 16.92 2.20
N LYS A 345 1.45 18.12 2.62
CA LYS A 345 2.15 19.11 1.80
C LYS A 345 3.48 19.52 2.45
N SER A 346 4.39 20.09 1.69
CA SER A 346 5.53 20.79 2.27
C SER A 346 5.09 22.05 2.98
N SER A 347 5.83 22.45 4.01
CA SER A 347 5.57 23.64 4.81
C SER A 347 6.81 24.50 4.88
N ASP A 348 6.66 25.84 4.79
CA ASP A 348 7.75 26.78 5.00
C ASP A 348 8.10 26.94 6.51
N LYS A 349 7.20 26.48 7.38
CA LYS A 349 7.30 26.67 8.84
C LYS A 349 7.62 25.39 9.60
N ALA A 350 7.47 24.22 8.95
CA ALA A 350 7.64 22.90 9.58
C ALA A 350 8.09 21.86 8.55
N ASN A 351 8.27 20.59 8.95
CA ASN A 351 8.56 19.53 7.98
C ASN A 351 7.35 19.21 7.08
N PHE A 352 6.15 19.25 7.65
CA PHE A 352 4.91 18.91 6.94
C PHE A 352 3.76 19.84 7.33
N LEU A 353 2.88 20.09 6.36
CA LEU A 353 1.55 20.65 6.55
C LEU A 353 0.52 19.55 6.26
N VAL A 354 -0.32 19.21 7.23
CA VAL A 354 -1.31 18.14 7.14
C VAL A 354 -2.71 18.75 7.10
N ASN A 355 -3.50 18.33 6.10
CA ASN A 355 -4.88 18.77 5.89
C ASN A 355 -5.05 20.30 5.80
N ASP A 356 -4.01 21.00 5.31
CA ASP A 356 -3.96 22.47 5.20
C ASP A 356 -4.08 23.25 6.54
N ILE A 357 -3.98 22.56 7.67
CA ILE A 357 -4.24 23.13 8.99
C ILE A 357 -3.07 22.89 9.95
N TYR A 358 -2.55 21.66 10.00
CA TYR A 358 -1.63 21.24 11.05
C TYR A 358 -0.18 21.20 10.59
N HIS A 359 0.67 22.00 11.24
CA HIS A 359 2.10 22.03 11.00
C HIS A 359 2.82 21.04 11.91
N PHE A 360 3.57 20.11 11.32
CA PHE A 360 4.31 19.09 12.05
C PHE A 360 5.82 19.23 11.88
N ASN A 361 6.52 19.34 13.00
CA ASN A 361 7.94 19.06 13.08
C ASN A 361 8.16 17.61 13.48
N VAL A 362 8.96 16.87 12.71
CA VAL A 362 9.23 15.45 12.93
C VAL A 362 10.70 15.22 13.22
N GLY A 363 11.02 14.70 14.38
CA GLY A 363 12.39 14.37 14.78
C GLY A 363 12.69 14.66 16.26
N GLY A 364 13.92 15.03 16.60
CA GLY A 364 14.49 15.04 17.93
C GLY A 364 13.93 16.03 18.98
N LYS A 365 14.82 16.70 19.72
CA LYS A 365 14.41 17.63 20.83
C LYS A 365 13.75 18.88 20.27
N TYR A 366 12.56 19.24 20.78
CA TYR A 366 11.80 20.40 20.34
C TYR A 366 11.64 21.43 21.46
N THR A 367 11.87 22.67 21.09
CA THR A 367 11.19 23.83 21.66
C THR A 367 10.25 24.34 20.59
N LEU A 368 8.96 24.01 20.68
CA LEU A 368 7.96 24.57 19.81
C LEU A 368 7.43 25.87 20.38
N PRO A 369 7.13 26.88 19.56
CA PRO A 369 6.22 27.93 19.97
C PRO A 369 4.87 27.25 20.29
N PHE A 370 4.24 27.63 21.40
CA PHE A 370 2.89 27.22 21.76
C PHE A 370 1.87 27.97 20.86
N GLU A 371 1.89 27.68 19.59
CA GLU A 371 0.93 28.21 18.63
C GLU A 371 -0.09 27.12 18.29
N GLU A 372 -1.35 27.51 18.16
CA GLU A 372 -2.42 26.63 17.72
C GLU A 372 -2.11 26.07 16.31
N GLY A 373 -2.32 24.77 16.09
CA GLY A 373 -2.03 24.10 14.82
C GLY A 373 -0.57 23.64 14.65
N TYR A 374 0.32 23.88 15.63
CA TYR A 374 1.72 23.41 15.58
C TYR A 374 1.95 22.22 16.51
N PHE A 375 2.51 21.16 15.97
CA PHE A 375 2.77 19.92 16.69
C PHE A 375 4.19 19.40 16.42
N ALA A 376 4.72 18.65 17.38
CA ALA A 376 5.94 17.87 17.22
C ALA A 376 5.62 16.38 17.30
N ALA A 377 6.02 15.63 16.28
CA ALA A 377 6.07 14.17 16.32
C ALA A 377 7.45 13.76 16.85
N ALA A 378 7.54 13.48 18.14
CA ALA A 378 8.80 13.23 18.85
C ALA A 378 9.09 11.75 18.96
N ASP A 379 10.34 11.38 18.64
CA ASP A 379 10.84 10.02 18.79
C ASP A 379 11.37 9.75 20.20
N MET A 380 11.50 8.48 20.58
CA MET A 380 12.06 8.01 21.85
C MET A 380 11.32 8.51 23.10
N ILE A 381 10.03 8.86 22.97
CA ILE A 381 9.14 9.15 24.09
C ILE A 381 7.95 8.19 24.09
N GLU A 382 7.58 7.70 25.26
CA GLU A 382 6.42 6.82 25.44
C GLU A 382 5.11 7.61 25.51
N VAL A 383 5.11 8.72 26.24
CA VAL A 383 3.95 9.60 26.42
C VAL A 383 4.33 11.02 26.06
N GLY A 384 3.42 11.73 25.42
CA GLY A 384 3.61 13.11 25.00
C GLY A 384 3.27 14.14 26.08
N ASN A 385 3.43 15.41 25.72
CA ASN A 385 3.07 16.55 26.55
C ASN A 385 2.68 17.75 25.69
N ALA A 386 1.59 18.41 26.00
CA ALA A 386 1.06 19.55 25.24
C ALA A 386 0.96 19.23 23.72
N ASN A 387 1.71 19.94 22.86
CA ASN A 387 1.73 19.71 21.42
C ASN A 387 2.82 18.71 20.97
N ILE A 388 3.48 18.03 21.90
CA ILE A 388 4.51 17.02 21.62
C ILE A 388 3.86 15.65 21.69
N ILE A 389 3.77 14.98 20.56
CA ILE A 389 3.08 13.68 20.38
C ILE A 389 4.14 12.60 20.12
N PRO A 390 4.05 11.42 20.76
CA PRO A 390 4.96 10.31 20.45
C PRO A 390 4.87 9.93 18.96
N LEU A 391 6.01 9.84 18.29
CA LEU A 391 6.07 9.51 16.86
C LEU A 391 5.39 8.16 16.55
N TRP A 392 5.61 7.15 17.40
CA TRP A 392 5.04 5.82 17.22
C TRP A 392 3.51 5.82 17.19
N LEU A 393 2.86 6.80 17.87
CA LEU A 393 1.41 6.87 17.96
C LEU A 393 0.74 7.19 16.61
N PHE A 394 1.44 7.86 15.69
CA PHE A 394 0.94 8.06 14.32
C PHE A 394 0.81 6.75 13.53
N GLY A 395 1.44 5.68 13.97
CA GLY A 395 1.24 4.34 13.44
C GLY A 395 -0.08 3.68 13.86
N PHE A 396 -0.97 4.41 14.55
CA PHE A 396 -2.32 3.96 14.93
C PHE A 396 -3.43 4.62 14.11
N LEU A 397 -3.07 5.32 13.01
CA LEU A 397 -4.03 6.01 12.14
C LEU A 397 -4.78 5.06 11.18
N TYR A 398 -4.29 3.81 11.02
CA TYR A 398 -4.98 2.75 10.27
C TYR A 398 -4.62 1.35 10.79
#